data_ae25aaea9ecbeafef08975e4e1d5ddeb
#
_entry.id   ae25aaea9ecbeafef08975e4e1d5ddeb
#
_cell.length_a   1.000
_cell.length_b   1.000
_cell.length_c   1.000
_cell.angle_alpha   90.00
_cell.angle_beta   90.00
_cell.angle_gamma   90.00
#
_symmetry.space_group_name_H-M   'P 1'
#
loop_
_entity.id
_entity.type
_entity.pdbx_description
1 polymer ?
#
loop_
_entity_poly.entity_id
_entity_poly.type
_entity_poly.pdbx_seq_one_letter_code
_entity_poly.pdbx_strand_id
1 'polypeptide(L)'
;MSRPAIDTAPAAATELPRPRALLLWRALAMVYDALPVLALWMLAGTLFTLAYTFSGHAQRENIAPFSAWQWLLWAVCWAITGWYATASWRRGGQTLGMRPWRLKLHASDGAPLRRSQLWLRFAVGTLSLLLGGLGFWWAWVDRERLTWHDRASGTRLVRMPKR
;
A
#
# COMPACT_ATOMS: atom_id res chain seq x y z
N MET A 1 -0.43 47.74 35.83
CA MET A 1 -0.42 46.26 35.79
C MET A 1 -0.56 45.87 34.33
N SER A 2 0.56 45.72 33.63
CA SER A 2 0.61 45.33 32.19
C SER A 2 0.62 43.81 32.08
N ARG A 3 -0.38 43.23 31.42
CA ARG A 3 -0.41 41.82 31.08
C ARG A 3 0.68 41.51 30.03
N PRO A 4 1.53 40.51 30.21
CA PRO A 4 2.42 40.07 29.14
C PRO A 4 1.60 39.47 28.00
N ALA A 5 1.84 39.94 26.78
CA ALA A 5 1.34 39.34 25.55
C ALA A 5 1.91 37.92 25.46
N ILE A 6 1.02 36.91 25.47
CA ILE A 6 1.39 35.55 25.16
C ILE A 6 1.65 35.51 23.65
N ASP A 7 2.93 35.51 23.30
CA ASP A 7 3.40 35.33 21.93
C ASP A 7 3.08 33.90 21.51
N THR A 8 1.89 33.68 20.96
CA THR A 8 1.51 32.43 20.32
C THR A 8 2.24 32.33 18.97
N ALA A 9 3.52 32.00 19.03
CA ALA A 9 4.24 31.58 17.83
C ALA A 9 3.44 30.46 17.15
N PRO A 10 3.09 30.61 15.85
CA PRO A 10 2.37 29.55 15.13
C PRO A 10 3.20 28.28 15.22
N ALA A 11 2.57 27.20 15.71
CA ALA A 11 3.19 25.88 15.77
C ALA A 11 3.84 25.60 14.42
N ALA A 12 5.16 25.52 14.39
CA ALA A 12 5.93 25.29 13.18
C ALA A 12 5.34 24.09 12.48
N ALA A 13 4.66 24.31 11.37
CA ALA A 13 4.15 23.26 10.52
C ALA A 13 5.36 22.38 10.20
N THR A 14 5.37 21.16 10.73
CA THR A 14 6.47 20.22 10.58
C THR A 14 6.59 19.94 9.08
N GLU A 15 7.43 20.70 8.40
CA GLU A 15 7.67 20.53 6.96
C GLU A 15 8.06 19.08 6.70
N LEU A 16 7.26 18.42 5.87
CA LEU A 16 7.57 17.04 5.49
C LEU A 16 8.90 17.02 4.73
N PRO A 17 9.81 16.07 5.03
CA PRO A 17 11.08 15.96 4.34
C PRO A 17 10.89 15.93 2.82
N ARG A 18 11.82 16.49 2.09
CA ARG A 18 11.78 16.50 0.61
C ARG A 18 11.56 15.10 0.07
N PRO A 19 10.69 14.91 -0.93
CA PRO A 19 10.40 13.60 -1.49
C PRO A 19 11.67 13.00 -2.09
N ARG A 20 11.87 11.71 -1.81
CA ARG A 20 12.95 10.89 -2.40
C ARG A 20 12.31 9.68 -3.06
N ALA A 21 12.89 9.19 -4.15
CA ALA A 21 12.36 8.03 -4.87
C ALA A 21 12.24 6.77 -3.98
N LEU A 22 13.21 6.56 -3.07
CA LEU A 22 13.24 5.49 -2.06
C LEU A 22 12.96 4.09 -2.64
N LEU A 23 13.31 3.83 -3.93
CA LEU A 23 12.92 2.61 -4.65
C LEU A 23 13.38 1.34 -3.96
N LEU A 24 14.66 1.29 -3.53
CA LEU A 24 15.19 0.15 -2.78
C LEU A 24 14.38 -0.13 -1.51
N TRP A 25 14.08 0.92 -0.75
CA TRP A 25 13.32 0.78 0.50
C TRP A 25 11.87 0.37 0.25
N ARG A 26 11.27 0.81 -0.86
CA ARG A 26 9.94 0.38 -1.32
C ARG A 26 9.96 -1.10 -1.70
N ALA A 27 10.98 -1.55 -2.45
CA ALA A 27 11.14 -2.95 -2.82
C ALA A 27 11.31 -3.85 -1.59
N LEU A 28 12.20 -3.47 -0.67
CA LEU A 28 12.38 -4.20 0.58
C LEU A 28 11.09 -4.27 1.42
N ALA A 29 10.34 -3.17 1.51
CA ALA A 29 9.06 -3.17 2.19
C ALA A 29 8.05 -4.12 1.54
N MET A 30 7.98 -4.17 0.21
CA MET A 30 7.11 -5.12 -0.52
C MET A 30 7.52 -6.57 -0.29
N VAL A 31 8.82 -6.89 -0.24
CA VAL A 31 9.31 -8.24 0.10
C VAL A 31 8.87 -8.65 1.51
N TYR A 32 8.98 -7.76 2.48
CA TYR A 32 8.52 -8.04 3.85
C TYR A 32 6.99 -8.15 3.94
N ASP A 33 6.25 -7.34 3.17
CA ASP A 33 4.79 -7.42 3.11
C ASP A 33 4.30 -8.69 2.38
N ALA A 34 5.15 -9.33 1.57
CA ALA A 34 4.81 -10.60 0.93
C ALA A 34 4.47 -11.69 1.95
N LEU A 35 5.14 -11.74 3.10
CA LEU A 35 4.87 -12.76 4.13
C LEU A 35 3.44 -12.72 4.67
N PRO A 36 2.93 -11.60 5.23
CA PRO A 36 1.55 -11.53 5.68
C PRO A 36 0.54 -11.67 4.54
N VAL A 37 0.86 -11.18 3.33
CA VAL A 37 -0.02 -11.33 2.15
C VAL A 37 -0.12 -12.80 1.74
N LEU A 38 0.99 -13.54 1.67
CA LEU A 38 1.00 -14.97 1.37
C LEU A 38 0.21 -15.77 2.40
N ALA A 39 0.36 -15.46 3.70
CA ALA A 39 -0.44 -16.11 4.74
C ALA A 39 -1.95 -15.90 4.53
N LEU A 40 -2.36 -14.66 4.19
CA LEU A 40 -3.75 -14.34 3.86
C LEU A 40 -4.22 -15.06 2.59
N TRP A 41 -3.39 -15.16 1.57
CA TRP A 41 -3.71 -15.90 0.34
C TRP A 41 -3.83 -17.41 0.57
N MET A 42 -2.97 -17.99 1.41
CA MET A 42 -3.08 -19.40 1.79
C MET A 42 -4.39 -19.68 2.52
N LEU A 43 -4.76 -18.81 3.47
CA LEU A 43 -6.05 -18.93 4.16
C LEU A 43 -7.23 -18.80 3.17
N ALA A 44 -7.22 -17.78 2.32
CA ALA A 44 -8.26 -17.56 1.33
C ALA A 44 -8.33 -18.74 0.33
N GLY A 45 -7.20 -19.24 -0.15
CA GLY A 45 -7.12 -20.39 -1.04
C GLY A 45 -7.68 -21.66 -0.41
N THR A 46 -7.35 -21.90 0.88
CA THR A 46 -7.90 -23.05 1.62
C THR A 46 -9.42 -22.96 1.73
N LEU A 47 -9.96 -21.81 2.15
CA LEU A 47 -11.40 -21.61 2.25
C LEU A 47 -12.08 -21.73 0.88
N PHE A 48 -11.44 -21.23 -0.16
CA PHE A 48 -11.95 -21.31 -1.51
C PHE A 48 -11.98 -22.76 -2.04
N THR A 49 -10.92 -23.53 -1.78
CA THR A 49 -10.86 -24.94 -2.14
C THR A 49 -11.93 -25.76 -1.42
N LEU A 50 -12.14 -25.50 -0.13
CA LEU A 50 -13.23 -26.13 0.62
C LEU A 50 -14.58 -25.80 0.00
N ALA A 51 -14.85 -24.52 -0.29
CA ALA A 51 -16.11 -24.13 -0.92
C ALA A 51 -16.31 -24.80 -2.30
N TYR A 52 -15.24 -24.91 -3.10
CA TYR A 52 -15.26 -25.59 -4.39
C TYR A 52 -15.61 -27.06 -4.25
N THR A 53 -15.00 -27.76 -3.29
CA THR A 53 -15.28 -29.17 -3.01
C THR A 53 -16.72 -29.37 -2.53
N PHE A 54 -17.22 -28.53 -1.62
CA PHE A 54 -18.59 -28.61 -1.14
C PHE A 54 -19.65 -28.24 -2.20
N SER A 55 -19.27 -27.57 -3.28
CA SER A 55 -20.16 -27.30 -4.41
C SER A 55 -20.33 -28.47 -5.38
N GLY A 56 -19.85 -29.67 -5.04
CA GLY A 56 -20.08 -30.92 -5.78
C GLY A 56 -18.93 -31.32 -6.69
N HIS A 57 -17.77 -30.67 -6.61
CA HIS A 57 -16.58 -31.08 -7.34
C HIS A 57 -15.79 -32.16 -6.59
N ALA A 58 -15.22 -33.12 -7.30
CA ALA A 58 -14.43 -34.17 -6.68
C ALA A 58 -13.16 -33.60 -5.99
N GLN A 59 -12.77 -34.16 -4.85
CA GLN A 59 -11.59 -33.68 -4.07
C GLN A 59 -10.26 -33.66 -4.85
N ARG A 60 -10.18 -34.42 -5.97
CA ARG A 60 -8.99 -34.49 -6.82
C ARG A 60 -9.10 -33.67 -8.10
N GLU A 61 -10.22 -32.96 -8.29
CA GLU A 61 -10.36 -32.08 -9.44
C GLU A 61 -9.66 -30.75 -9.14
N ASN A 62 -8.67 -30.42 -9.94
CA ASN A 62 -8.04 -29.11 -9.89
C ASN A 62 -8.97 -28.07 -10.55
N ILE A 63 -8.97 -26.85 -10.00
CA ILE A 63 -9.65 -25.72 -10.65
C ILE A 63 -9.04 -25.54 -12.04
N ALA A 64 -9.86 -25.65 -13.08
CA ALA A 64 -9.40 -25.54 -14.46
C ALA A 64 -8.74 -24.17 -14.70
N PRO A 65 -7.60 -24.13 -15.41
CA PRO A 65 -6.96 -22.89 -15.80
C PRO A 65 -7.93 -21.95 -16.53
N PHE A 66 -7.88 -20.67 -16.21
CA PHE A 66 -8.74 -19.61 -16.78
C PHE A 66 -10.25 -19.82 -16.59
N SER A 67 -10.66 -20.72 -15.68
CA SER A 67 -12.06 -20.88 -15.29
C SER A 67 -12.58 -19.65 -14.50
N ALA A 68 -13.91 -19.50 -14.43
CA ALA A 68 -14.54 -18.47 -13.62
C ALA A 68 -14.12 -18.56 -12.13
N TRP A 69 -13.94 -19.77 -11.62
CA TRP A 69 -13.48 -20.04 -10.27
C TRP A 69 -12.05 -19.50 -10.03
N GLN A 70 -11.15 -19.68 -10.98
CA GLN A 70 -9.78 -19.16 -10.86
C GLN A 70 -9.75 -17.64 -10.92
N TRP A 71 -10.52 -17.02 -11.82
CA TRP A 71 -10.62 -15.55 -11.87
C TRP A 71 -11.21 -14.98 -10.58
N LEU A 72 -12.22 -15.64 -10.01
CA LEU A 72 -12.79 -15.26 -8.72
C LEU A 72 -11.74 -15.33 -7.61
N LEU A 73 -10.98 -16.42 -7.54
CA LEU A 73 -9.90 -16.57 -6.55
C LEU A 73 -8.87 -15.44 -6.68
N TRP A 74 -8.45 -15.11 -7.90
CA TRP A 74 -7.51 -14.00 -8.11
C TRP A 74 -8.08 -12.65 -7.70
N ALA A 75 -9.35 -12.40 -8.02
CA ALA A 75 -10.04 -11.19 -7.58
C ALA A 75 -10.12 -11.08 -6.05
N VAL A 76 -10.41 -12.20 -5.37
CA VAL A 76 -10.44 -12.28 -3.91
C VAL A 76 -9.04 -12.02 -3.33
N CYS A 77 -8.00 -12.66 -3.85
CA CYS A 77 -6.62 -12.43 -3.40
C CYS A 77 -6.19 -10.97 -3.59
N TRP A 78 -6.54 -10.37 -4.73
CA TRP A 78 -6.26 -8.97 -5.02
C TRP A 78 -7.01 -8.03 -4.04
N ALA A 79 -8.30 -8.30 -3.80
CA ALA A 79 -9.11 -7.52 -2.87
C ALA A 79 -8.61 -7.61 -1.42
N ILE A 80 -8.19 -8.79 -0.96
CA ILE A 80 -7.59 -9.03 0.37
C ILE A 80 -6.28 -8.24 0.50
N THR A 81 -5.43 -8.29 -0.54
CA THR A 81 -4.17 -7.53 -0.55
C THR A 81 -4.42 -6.03 -0.47
N GLY A 82 -5.38 -5.54 -1.26
CA GLY A 82 -5.80 -4.14 -1.25
C GLY A 82 -6.36 -3.71 0.10
N TRP A 83 -7.19 -4.55 0.71
CA TRP A 83 -7.73 -4.30 2.04
C TRP A 83 -6.62 -4.26 3.10
N TYR A 84 -5.69 -5.23 3.11
CA TYR A 84 -4.55 -5.25 4.00
C TYR A 84 -3.72 -3.97 3.88
N ALA A 85 -3.35 -3.58 2.66
CA ALA A 85 -2.54 -2.39 2.41
C ALA A 85 -3.27 -1.11 2.83
N THR A 86 -4.51 -0.92 2.36
CA THR A 86 -5.30 0.30 2.65
C THR A 86 -5.67 0.44 4.12
N ALA A 87 -6.02 -0.67 4.79
CA ALA A 87 -6.30 -0.67 6.24
C ALA A 87 -5.04 -0.33 7.05
N SER A 88 -3.89 -0.87 6.67
CA SER A 88 -2.60 -0.59 7.32
C SER A 88 -2.18 0.88 7.14
N TRP A 89 -2.25 1.40 5.92
CA TRP A 89 -1.94 2.81 5.65
C TRP A 89 -2.89 3.77 6.38
N ARG A 90 -4.18 3.43 6.47
CA ARG A 90 -5.16 4.26 7.16
C ARG A 90 -4.93 4.33 8.67
N ARG A 91 -4.54 3.20 9.32
CA ARG A 91 -4.36 3.13 10.77
C ARG A 91 -3.08 3.80 11.24
N GLY A 92 -2.00 3.71 10.48
CA GLY A 92 -0.69 4.19 10.92
C GLY A 92 0.20 4.78 9.83
N GLY A 93 -0.28 4.86 8.59
CA GLY A 93 0.52 5.29 7.44
C GLY A 93 1.57 4.26 7.01
N GLN A 94 1.55 3.04 7.58
CA GLN A 94 2.58 2.03 7.37
C GLN A 94 1.98 0.64 7.30
N THR A 95 2.47 -0.19 6.39
CA THR A 95 2.30 -1.64 6.42
C THR A 95 3.31 -2.30 7.36
N LEU A 96 3.16 -3.59 7.60
CA LEU A 96 4.12 -4.35 8.42
C LEU A 96 5.52 -4.30 7.79
N GLY A 97 5.62 -4.46 6.46
CA GLY A 97 6.87 -4.40 5.73
C GLY A 97 7.52 -3.02 5.68
N MET A 98 6.75 -1.95 5.85
CA MET A 98 7.27 -0.58 5.86
C MET A 98 7.92 -0.19 7.20
N ARG A 99 7.54 -0.83 8.32
CA ARG A 99 7.99 -0.48 9.67
C ARG A 99 9.50 -0.60 9.87
N PRO A 100 10.18 -1.69 9.49
CA PRO A 100 11.63 -1.83 9.66
C PRO A 100 12.41 -0.73 8.94
N TRP A 101 11.90 -0.28 7.81
CA TRP A 101 12.53 0.74 6.97
C TRP A 101 12.12 2.17 7.34
N ARG A 102 11.26 2.33 8.35
CA ARG A 102 10.73 3.63 8.82
C ARG A 102 10.05 4.43 7.71
N LEU A 103 9.44 3.72 6.75
CA LEU A 103 8.66 4.33 5.69
C LEU A 103 7.29 4.69 6.22
N LYS A 104 6.81 5.88 5.94
CA LYS A 104 5.48 6.33 6.32
C LYS A 104 4.80 7.07 5.17
N LEU A 105 3.54 6.76 4.96
CA LEU A 105 2.70 7.39 3.96
C LEU A 105 2.03 8.63 4.54
N HIS A 106 2.06 9.72 3.79
CA HIS A 106 1.38 10.97 4.11
C HIS A 106 0.59 11.45 2.89
N ALA A 107 -0.50 12.16 3.12
CA ALA A 107 -1.14 12.92 2.07
C ALA A 107 -0.26 14.13 1.71
N SER A 108 -0.23 14.52 0.44
CA SER A 108 0.62 15.62 -0.04
C SER A 108 0.17 16.98 0.51
N ASP A 109 -1.11 17.11 0.84
CA ASP A 109 -1.74 18.30 1.43
C ASP A 109 -1.67 18.34 2.97
N GLY A 110 -1.05 17.34 3.60
CA GLY A 110 -1.00 17.21 5.06
C GLY A 110 -2.30 16.76 5.72
N ALA A 111 -3.37 16.57 4.96
CA ALA A 111 -4.66 16.11 5.47
C ALA A 111 -4.62 14.61 5.88
N PRO A 112 -5.60 14.13 6.66
CA PRO A 112 -5.75 12.70 6.91
C PRO A 112 -5.96 11.90 5.63
N LEU A 113 -5.32 10.74 5.51
CA LEU A 113 -5.42 9.85 4.35
C LEU A 113 -6.87 9.38 4.13
N ARG A 114 -7.43 9.66 2.96
CA ARG A 114 -8.79 9.24 2.57
C ARG A 114 -8.77 7.83 2.00
N ARG A 115 -9.85 7.06 2.23
CA ARG A 115 -9.97 5.68 1.71
C ARG A 115 -9.84 5.62 0.19
N SER A 116 -10.48 6.55 -0.53
CA SER A 116 -10.41 6.61 -2.00
C SER A 116 -8.99 6.81 -2.52
N GLN A 117 -8.21 7.70 -1.88
CA GLN A 117 -6.79 7.89 -2.22
C GLN A 117 -5.97 6.60 -2.03
N LEU A 118 -6.23 5.87 -0.95
CA LEU A 118 -5.50 4.64 -0.64
C LEU A 118 -5.84 3.51 -1.62
N TRP A 119 -7.12 3.34 -2.00
CA TRP A 119 -7.52 2.39 -3.02
C TRP A 119 -7.00 2.76 -4.41
N LEU A 120 -7.05 4.04 -4.78
CA LEU A 120 -6.47 4.53 -6.03
C LEU A 120 -4.95 4.28 -6.07
N ARG A 121 -4.26 4.55 -4.96
CA ARG A 121 -2.85 4.23 -4.80
C ARG A 121 -2.58 2.74 -5.03
N PHE A 122 -3.36 1.87 -4.40
CA PHE A 122 -3.21 0.43 -4.55
C PHE A 122 -3.47 -0.02 -6.00
N ALA A 123 -4.54 0.44 -6.63
CA ALA A 123 -4.91 0.09 -8.00
C ALA A 123 -3.82 0.54 -9.01
N VAL A 124 -3.37 1.81 -8.93
CA VAL A 124 -2.30 2.32 -9.80
C VAL A 124 -0.97 1.62 -9.51
N GLY A 125 -0.69 1.28 -8.25
CA GLY A 125 0.47 0.49 -7.86
C GLY A 125 0.45 -0.92 -8.48
N THR A 126 -0.71 -1.59 -8.45
CA THR A 126 -0.92 -2.90 -9.10
C THR A 126 -0.70 -2.79 -10.61
N LEU A 127 -1.31 -1.80 -11.27
CA LEU A 127 -1.11 -1.57 -12.71
C LEU A 127 0.37 -1.32 -13.03
N SER A 128 1.06 -0.53 -12.22
CA SER A 128 2.50 -0.29 -12.38
C SER A 128 3.32 -1.58 -12.29
N LEU A 129 2.99 -2.48 -11.36
CA LEU A 129 3.67 -3.77 -11.22
C LEU A 129 3.39 -4.70 -12.41
N LEU A 130 2.15 -4.74 -12.92
CA LEU A 130 1.79 -5.49 -14.12
C LEU A 130 2.54 -5.01 -15.37
N LEU A 131 2.88 -3.73 -15.42
CA LEU A 131 3.69 -3.11 -16.47
C LEU A 131 5.21 -3.19 -16.16
N GLY A 132 5.67 -4.20 -15.43
CA GLY A 132 7.08 -4.37 -15.11
C GLY A 132 7.65 -3.33 -14.14
N GLY A 133 6.79 -2.69 -13.35
CA GLY A 133 7.22 -1.68 -12.38
C GLY A 133 7.50 -0.29 -12.95
N LEU A 134 7.09 0.00 -14.19
CA LEU A 134 7.36 1.28 -14.85
C LEU A 134 7.00 2.49 -14.00
N GLY A 135 5.87 2.45 -13.28
CA GLY A 135 5.46 3.55 -12.43
C GLY A 135 6.34 3.74 -11.19
N PHE A 136 7.09 2.71 -10.76
CA PHE A 136 8.12 2.84 -9.72
C PHE A 136 9.39 3.47 -10.30
N TRP A 137 9.85 3.00 -11.46
CA TRP A 137 11.03 3.52 -12.14
C TRP A 137 10.85 4.98 -12.54
N TRP A 138 9.61 5.41 -12.83
CA TRP A 138 9.27 6.80 -13.13
C TRP A 138 9.79 7.78 -12.08
N ALA A 139 9.85 7.41 -10.82
CA ALA A 139 10.36 8.24 -9.74
C ALA A 139 11.85 8.65 -9.89
N TRP A 140 12.61 8.01 -10.79
CA TRP A 140 13.97 8.43 -11.10
C TRP A 140 14.01 9.61 -12.09
N VAL A 141 13.03 9.68 -12.97
CA VAL A 141 12.93 10.71 -14.01
C VAL A 141 12.10 11.90 -13.52
N ASP A 142 11.15 11.65 -12.64
CA ASP A 142 10.25 12.65 -12.11
C ASP A 142 10.98 13.72 -11.27
N ARG A 143 10.69 15.00 -11.51
CA ARG A 143 11.29 16.13 -10.79
C ARG A 143 11.01 16.11 -9.30
N GLU A 144 9.82 15.62 -8.92
CA GLU A 144 9.38 15.51 -7.53
C GLU A 144 9.72 14.15 -6.90
N ARG A 145 10.38 13.26 -7.66
CA ARG A 145 10.74 11.90 -7.20
C ARG A 145 9.53 11.07 -6.76
N LEU A 146 8.36 11.33 -7.34
CA LEU A 146 7.12 10.62 -7.08
C LEU A 146 6.92 9.47 -8.07
N THR A 147 6.37 8.36 -7.57
CA THR A 147 5.90 7.25 -8.41
C THR A 147 4.53 7.58 -8.99
N TRP A 148 4.07 6.81 -10.00
CA TRP A 148 2.73 7.00 -10.58
C TRP A 148 1.63 6.93 -9.53
N HIS A 149 1.69 5.95 -8.64
CA HIS A 149 0.69 5.79 -7.58
C HIS A 149 0.79 6.87 -6.50
N ASP A 150 1.97 7.44 -6.23
CA ASP A 150 2.10 8.60 -5.34
C ASP A 150 1.38 9.81 -5.94
N ARG A 151 1.64 10.08 -7.24
CA ARG A 151 1.08 11.21 -7.96
C ARG A 151 -0.43 11.08 -8.16
N ALA A 152 -0.91 9.92 -8.61
CA ALA A 152 -2.33 9.67 -8.85
C ALA A 152 -3.19 9.79 -7.57
N SER A 153 -2.66 9.36 -6.43
CA SER A 153 -3.38 9.38 -5.16
C SER A 153 -3.18 10.65 -4.33
N GLY A 154 -2.33 11.59 -4.78
CA GLY A 154 -1.97 12.77 -3.98
C GLY A 154 -1.33 12.40 -2.65
N THR A 155 -0.54 11.32 -2.62
CA THR A 155 0.16 10.86 -1.41
C THR A 155 1.66 10.79 -1.67
N ARG A 156 2.45 10.79 -0.60
CA ARG A 156 3.90 10.64 -0.69
C ARG A 156 4.44 9.73 0.39
N LEU A 157 5.47 8.97 0.04
CA LEU A 157 6.18 8.12 0.97
C LEU A 157 7.40 8.88 1.52
N VAL A 158 7.51 8.91 2.83
CA VAL A 158 8.60 9.59 3.54
C VAL A 158 9.32 8.58 4.43
N ARG A 159 10.63 8.71 4.53
CA ARG A 159 11.43 7.94 5.48
C ARG A 159 11.64 8.79 6.75
N MET A 160 11.17 8.28 7.88
CA MET A 160 11.28 8.96 9.16
C MET A 160 12.73 8.90 9.69
N PRO A 161 13.22 9.95 10.38
CA PRO A 161 14.55 9.97 10.99
C PRO A 161 14.69 8.86 12.06
N LYS A 162 15.92 8.52 12.43
CA LYS A 162 16.21 7.73 13.64
C LYS A 162 15.83 8.59 14.87
N ARG A 163 15.06 8.03 15.75
CA ARG A 163 14.97 8.57 17.11
C ARG A 163 16.20 8.19 17.88
#